data_36aed9b77e48d61b77f74cf89491ca83
#
_entry.id   36aed9b77e48d61b77f74cf89491ca83
#
_cell.length_a   1.000
_cell.length_b   1.000
_cell.length_c   1.000
_cell.angle_alpha   90.00
_cell.angle_beta   90.00
_cell.angle_gamma   90.00
#
_symmetry.space_group_name_H-M   'P 1'
#
loop_
_entity.id
_entity.type
_entity.pdbx_description
1 polymer ?
#
loop_
_entity_poly.entity_id
_entity_poly.type
_entity_poly.pdbx_seq_one_letter_code
_entity_poly.pdbx_strand_id
1 'polypeptide(L)'
;MSTTTWGVIVNRQTCASGWKKWQSFLDKNSISYTLHHTYSVEEAYTAISTAYQQGQRHYLLVGGDGTVHHGGNILMELAGDQSHEVTIGVLPCGTGNDWVKSFGTSKVKLAKSIVEEYTAPLNLTKLTWPDGRTHYALNMVGGALDAAVVFNLRKASFSIPSWILYPYGLLKTLMKPHTWTGTITTENETYTGELLTIQAGFAKYCGAGMYVLPHSREDSPGFLIMKPKKLLKLLFQTPSIYNGKLIHHKEAITGHFEVIDISHSGIPIPIEADGEFLGTSPVKLTACFGVMKRIV
;
A
#
# COMPACT_ATOMS: atom_id res chain seq x y z
N MET A 1 10.80 -20.52 -24.33
CA MET A 1 9.49 -20.44 -23.64
C MET A 1 9.79 -20.53 -22.16
N SER A 2 9.27 -19.63 -21.34
CA SER A 2 9.47 -19.72 -19.88
C SER A 2 8.86 -21.03 -19.37
N THR A 3 9.60 -21.76 -18.54
CA THR A 3 9.13 -22.97 -17.87
C THR A 3 8.41 -22.65 -16.59
N THR A 4 8.37 -21.38 -16.20
CA THR A 4 7.79 -20.92 -14.94
C THR A 4 6.27 -20.98 -14.98
N THR A 5 5.70 -21.72 -14.03
CA THR A 5 4.25 -21.74 -13.79
C THR A 5 3.91 -20.72 -12.71
N TRP A 6 2.95 -19.82 -13.00
CA TRP A 6 2.53 -18.75 -12.09
C TRP A 6 1.34 -19.18 -11.24
N GLY A 7 1.39 -18.92 -9.94
CA GLY A 7 0.21 -19.02 -9.06
C GLY A 7 -0.66 -17.77 -9.25
N VAL A 8 -1.81 -17.90 -9.90
CA VAL A 8 -2.71 -16.76 -10.18
C VAL A 8 -3.79 -16.70 -9.11
N ILE A 9 -3.73 -15.70 -8.27
CA ILE A 9 -4.68 -15.46 -7.16
C ILE A 9 -5.68 -14.38 -7.59
N VAL A 10 -6.92 -14.76 -7.80
CA VAL A 10 -7.97 -13.87 -8.30
C VAL A 10 -8.94 -13.52 -7.19
N ASN A 11 -8.93 -12.26 -6.76
CA ASN A 11 -9.95 -11.73 -5.86
C ASN A 11 -11.27 -11.51 -6.63
N ARG A 12 -12.23 -12.42 -6.45
CA ARG A 12 -13.51 -12.43 -7.15
C ARG A 12 -14.45 -11.31 -6.71
N GLN A 13 -14.29 -10.77 -5.52
CA GLN A 13 -15.08 -9.61 -5.08
C GLN A 13 -14.72 -8.35 -5.89
N THR A 14 -13.42 -8.14 -6.13
CA THR A 14 -12.93 -6.97 -6.87
C THR A 14 -12.90 -7.21 -8.38
N CYS A 15 -12.59 -8.42 -8.84
CA CYS A 15 -12.35 -8.77 -10.24
C CYS A 15 -13.38 -9.76 -10.81
N ALA A 16 -14.68 -9.60 -10.47
CA ALA A 16 -15.74 -10.51 -10.93
C ALA A 16 -15.82 -10.60 -12.46
N SER A 17 -15.91 -9.47 -13.14
CA SER A 17 -16.02 -9.39 -14.61
C SER A 17 -14.67 -9.15 -15.30
N GLY A 18 -13.73 -8.53 -14.62
CA GLY A 18 -12.41 -8.18 -15.18
C GLY A 18 -11.49 -9.37 -15.42
N TRP A 19 -11.68 -10.47 -14.68
CA TRP A 19 -10.85 -11.67 -14.77
C TRP A 19 -10.77 -12.25 -16.20
N LYS A 20 -11.89 -12.34 -16.92
CA LYS A 20 -11.90 -12.88 -18.28
C LYS A 20 -10.93 -12.19 -19.24
N LYS A 21 -10.71 -10.87 -19.07
CA LYS A 21 -9.74 -10.10 -19.85
C LYS A 21 -8.31 -10.50 -19.51
N TRP A 22 -8.01 -10.72 -18.22
CA TRP A 22 -6.70 -11.16 -17.78
C TRP A 22 -6.43 -12.60 -18.14
N GLN A 23 -7.41 -13.48 -18.01
CA GLN A 23 -7.32 -14.86 -18.49
C GLN A 23 -6.97 -14.91 -19.97
N SER A 24 -7.75 -14.22 -20.81
CA SER A 24 -7.46 -14.14 -22.26
C SER A 24 -6.07 -13.55 -22.54
N PHE A 25 -5.59 -12.63 -21.71
CA PHE A 25 -4.24 -12.08 -21.81
C PHE A 25 -3.17 -13.13 -21.51
N LEU A 26 -3.31 -13.89 -20.45
CA LEU A 26 -2.38 -14.95 -20.05
C LEU A 26 -2.33 -16.05 -21.12
N ASP A 27 -3.50 -16.49 -21.57
CA ASP A 27 -3.64 -17.55 -22.59
C ASP A 27 -3.01 -17.14 -23.93
N LYS A 28 -3.28 -15.91 -24.40
CA LYS A 28 -2.71 -15.36 -25.64
C LYS A 28 -1.19 -15.24 -25.63
N ASN A 29 -0.61 -15.05 -24.46
CA ASN A 29 0.83 -14.93 -24.30
C ASN A 29 1.48 -16.25 -23.87
N SER A 30 0.73 -17.36 -23.90
CA SER A 30 1.20 -18.72 -23.54
C SER A 30 1.86 -18.77 -22.16
N ILE A 31 1.35 -17.99 -21.20
CA ILE A 31 1.83 -17.98 -19.82
C ILE A 31 1.22 -19.19 -19.10
N SER A 32 2.07 -20.06 -18.55
CA SER A 32 1.66 -21.19 -17.75
C SER A 32 1.24 -20.73 -16.36
N TYR A 33 0.06 -21.19 -15.87
CA TYR A 33 -0.41 -20.81 -14.53
C TYR A 33 -1.33 -21.82 -13.88
N THR A 34 -1.35 -21.80 -12.54
CA THR A 34 -2.35 -22.47 -11.69
C THR A 34 -3.30 -21.40 -11.15
N LEU A 35 -4.60 -21.60 -11.31
CA LEU A 35 -5.63 -20.62 -11.00
C LEU A 35 -6.27 -20.88 -9.64
N HIS A 36 -6.33 -19.83 -8.81
CA HIS A 36 -7.02 -19.83 -7.52
C HIS A 36 -8.01 -18.65 -7.46
N HIS A 37 -9.30 -18.96 -7.38
CA HIS A 37 -10.34 -17.96 -7.10
C HIS A 37 -10.52 -17.82 -5.60
N THR A 38 -10.56 -16.58 -5.12
CA THR A 38 -10.71 -16.26 -3.69
C THR A 38 -11.80 -15.21 -3.50
N TYR A 39 -12.58 -15.35 -2.45
CA TYR A 39 -13.69 -14.46 -2.07
C TYR A 39 -13.47 -13.78 -0.72
N SER A 40 -12.43 -14.17 0.00
CA SER A 40 -12.03 -13.56 1.26
C SER A 40 -10.51 -13.57 1.43
N VAL A 41 -10.02 -12.90 2.47
CA VAL A 41 -8.60 -12.90 2.83
C VAL A 41 -8.16 -14.29 3.32
N GLU A 42 -9.04 -14.98 4.06
CA GLU A 42 -8.79 -16.34 4.57
C GLU A 42 -8.65 -17.35 3.42
N GLU A 43 -9.49 -17.23 2.39
CA GLU A 43 -9.36 -18.07 1.19
C GLU A 43 -8.07 -17.76 0.42
N ALA A 44 -7.68 -16.47 0.35
CA ALA A 44 -6.42 -16.08 -0.25
C ALA A 44 -5.22 -16.61 0.53
N TYR A 45 -5.27 -16.57 1.86
CA TYR A 45 -4.25 -17.18 2.73
C TYR A 45 -4.11 -18.68 2.47
N THR A 46 -5.22 -19.40 2.45
CA THR A 46 -5.23 -20.85 2.20
C THR A 46 -4.66 -21.18 0.81
N ALA A 47 -5.08 -20.46 -0.22
CA ALA A 47 -4.62 -20.69 -1.59
C ALA A 47 -3.12 -20.41 -1.74
N ILE A 48 -2.64 -19.27 -1.23
CA ILE A 48 -1.22 -18.89 -1.29
C ILE A 48 -0.37 -19.85 -0.46
N SER A 49 -0.80 -20.17 0.77
CA SER A 49 -0.09 -21.09 1.67
C SER A 49 0.07 -22.47 1.06
N THR A 50 -1.01 -23.03 0.51
CA THR A 50 -0.97 -24.33 -0.17
C THR A 50 -0.01 -24.30 -1.36
N ALA A 51 -0.11 -23.30 -2.21
CA ALA A 51 0.76 -23.16 -3.37
C ALA A 51 2.24 -22.96 -2.94
N TYR A 52 2.50 -22.14 -1.92
CA TYR A 52 3.85 -21.92 -1.39
C TYR A 52 4.49 -23.21 -0.86
N GLN A 53 3.73 -24.03 -0.11
CA GLN A 53 4.17 -25.34 0.39
C GLN A 53 4.48 -26.33 -0.74
N GLN A 54 3.80 -26.21 -1.89
CA GLN A 54 4.06 -26.99 -3.11
C GLN A 54 5.25 -26.45 -3.93
N GLY A 55 5.99 -25.46 -3.42
CA GLY A 55 7.17 -24.90 -4.08
C GLY A 55 6.89 -23.70 -4.98
N GLN A 56 5.65 -23.19 -5.04
CA GLN A 56 5.34 -21.98 -5.81
C GLN A 56 6.08 -20.76 -5.25
N ARG A 57 6.73 -20.00 -6.14
CA ARG A 57 7.47 -18.77 -5.78
C ARG A 57 7.09 -17.57 -6.68
N HIS A 58 6.33 -17.80 -7.75
CA HIS A 58 5.91 -16.77 -8.71
C HIS A 58 4.40 -16.58 -8.65
N TYR A 59 3.93 -15.39 -8.30
CA TYR A 59 2.52 -15.13 -8.09
C TYR A 59 2.03 -13.95 -8.93
N LEU A 60 0.84 -14.08 -9.53
CA LEU A 60 0.10 -12.98 -10.14
C LEU A 60 -1.12 -12.68 -9.27
N LEU A 61 -1.10 -11.52 -8.64
CA LEU A 61 -2.19 -11.01 -7.80
C LEU A 61 -3.18 -10.25 -8.69
N VAL A 62 -4.39 -10.76 -8.81
CA VAL A 62 -5.45 -10.21 -9.68
C VAL A 62 -6.51 -9.53 -8.84
N GLY A 63 -6.45 -8.19 -8.76
CA GLY A 63 -7.35 -7.41 -7.90
C GLY A 63 -6.99 -5.94 -7.83
N GLY A 64 -7.37 -5.30 -6.74
CA GLY A 64 -7.00 -3.91 -6.41
C GLY A 64 -5.90 -3.84 -5.35
N ASP A 65 -5.66 -2.63 -4.81
CA ASP A 65 -4.61 -2.37 -3.83
C ASP A 65 -4.73 -3.26 -2.57
N GLY A 66 -5.95 -3.53 -2.08
CA GLY A 66 -6.16 -4.46 -0.96
C GLY A 66 -5.75 -5.91 -1.29
N THR A 67 -5.90 -6.35 -2.54
CA THR A 67 -5.43 -7.69 -2.95
C THR A 67 -3.90 -7.75 -2.95
N VAL A 68 -3.26 -6.68 -3.38
CA VAL A 68 -1.79 -6.55 -3.34
C VAL A 68 -1.30 -6.53 -1.88
N HIS A 69 -1.94 -5.72 -1.03
CA HIS A 69 -1.63 -5.62 0.39
C HIS A 69 -1.70 -6.98 1.11
N HIS A 70 -2.85 -7.65 1.03
CA HIS A 70 -3.03 -8.95 1.70
C HIS A 70 -2.14 -10.03 1.10
N GLY A 71 -2.09 -10.13 -0.23
CA GLY A 71 -1.24 -11.13 -0.90
C GLY A 71 0.24 -10.95 -0.57
N GLY A 72 0.74 -9.71 -0.56
CA GLY A 72 2.12 -9.39 -0.18
C GLY A 72 2.42 -9.73 1.28
N ASN A 73 1.54 -9.37 2.21
CA ASN A 73 1.72 -9.69 3.63
C ASN A 73 1.68 -11.20 3.91
N ILE A 74 0.76 -11.94 3.27
CA ILE A 74 0.73 -13.41 3.37
C ILE A 74 2.05 -14.02 2.87
N LEU A 75 2.56 -13.55 1.73
CA LEU A 75 3.82 -14.04 1.18
C LEU A 75 5.02 -13.70 2.08
N MET A 76 5.05 -12.51 2.68
CA MET A 76 6.07 -12.13 3.66
C MET A 76 6.03 -13.00 4.91
N GLU A 77 4.84 -13.32 5.41
CA GLU A 77 4.65 -14.21 6.57
C GLU A 77 5.15 -15.63 6.29
N LEU A 78 4.76 -16.20 5.12
CA LEU A 78 5.10 -17.57 4.76
C LEU A 78 6.58 -17.75 4.40
N ALA A 79 7.15 -16.76 3.71
CA ALA A 79 8.50 -16.85 3.20
C ALA A 79 9.57 -16.44 4.22
N GLY A 80 9.26 -15.53 5.15
CA GLY A 80 10.22 -15.06 6.13
C GLY A 80 11.54 -14.60 5.47
N ASP A 81 12.64 -15.19 5.89
CA ASP A 81 13.98 -14.86 5.35
C ASP A 81 14.17 -15.27 3.88
N GLN A 82 13.32 -16.17 3.35
CA GLN A 82 13.33 -16.60 1.95
C GLN A 82 12.45 -15.72 1.05
N SER A 83 11.91 -14.62 1.56
CA SER A 83 11.02 -13.72 0.80
C SER A 83 11.65 -13.18 -0.48
N HIS A 84 12.97 -13.05 -0.54
CA HIS A 84 13.74 -12.63 -1.72
C HIS A 84 13.65 -13.60 -2.91
N GLU A 85 13.19 -14.86 -2.70
CA GLU A 85 12.92 -15.83 -3.75
C GLU A 85 11.55 -15.60 -4.41
N VAL A 86 10.64 -14.92 -3.71
CA VAL A 86 9.26 -14.69 -4.17
C VAL A 86 9.22 -13.57 -5.20
N THR A 87 8.52 -13.84 -6.30
CA THR A 87 8.22 -12.85 -7.34
C THR A 87 6.73 -12.60 -7.41
N ILE A 88 6.33 -11.33 -7.38
CA ILE A 88 4.94 -10.94 -7.57
C ILE A 88 4.75 -10.10 -8.84
N GLY A 89 3.65 -10.35 -9.54
CA GLY A 89 3.11 -9.47 -10.57
C GLY A 89 1.70 -9.06 -10.20
N VAL A 90 1.26 -7.89 -10.62
CA VAL A 90 -0.08 -7.37 -10.32
C VAL A 90 -0.88 -7.17 -11.60
N LEU A 91 -2.04 -7.81 -11.66
CA LEU A 91 -3.03 -7.66 -12.73
C LEU A 91 -4.19 -6.82 -12.20
N PRO A 92 -4.21 -5.50 -12.49
CA PRO A 92 -5.12 -4.58 -11.82
C PRO A 92 -6.59 -4.75 -12.23
N CYS A 93 -7.47 -4.84 -11.24
CA CYS A 93 -8.92 -4.86 -11.38
C CYS A 93 -9.62 -3.85 -10.45
N GLY A 94 -8.91 -3.20 -9.56
CA GLY A 94 -9.45 -2.23 -8.61
C GLY A 94 -9.74 -0.87 -9.22
N THR A 95 -10.36 0.00 -8.43
CA THR A 95 -10.65 1.38 -8.82
C THR A 95 -9.42 2.29 -8.67
N GLY A 96 -8.65 2.12 -7.60
CA GLY A 96 -7.46 2.92 -7.29
C GLY A 96 -6.25 2.46 -8.10
N ASN A 97 -5.83 1.23 -7.89
CA ASN A 97 -4.63 0.62 -8.44
C ASN A 97 -3.38 1.50 -8.23
N ASP A 98 -3.22 2.03 -7.03
CA ASP A 98 -2.18 2.99 -6.68
C ASP A 98 -0.79 2.35 -6.69
N TRP A 99 -0.71 1.07 -6.33
CA TRP A 99 0.51 0.28 -6.47
C TRP A 99 0.98 0.24 -7.93
N VAL A 100 0.06 -0.06 -8.85
CA VAL A 100 0.37 -0.12 -10.29
C VAL A 100 0.72 1.25 -10.86
N LYS A 101 0.13 2.34 -10.35
CA LYS A 101 0.50 3.71 -10.73
C LYS A 101 1.92 4.07 -10.26
N SER A 102 2.33 3.56 -9.10
CA SER A 102 3.65 3.83 -8.53
C SER A 102 4.75 3.00 -9.19
N PHE A 103 4.48 1.72 -9.44
CA PHE A 103 5.48 0.73 -9.86
C PHE A 103 5.12 0.08 -11.20
N GLY A 104 4.01 0.47 -11.78
CA GLY A 104 3.40 -0.25 -12.88
C GLY A 104 4.06 -0.02 -14.21
N THR A 105 3.75 -0.94 -15.09
CA THR A 105 4.18 -0.93 -16.48
C THR A 105 2.98 -1.04 -17.41
N SER A 106 3.15 -0.73 -18.69
CA SER A 106 2.09 -0.92 -19.69
C SER A 106 1.74 -2.41 -19.84
N LYS A 107 0.51 -2.72 -20.27
CA LYS A 107 0.10 -4.11 -20.51
C LYS A 107 1.03 -4.88 -21.45
N VAL A 108 1.58 -4.20 -22.47
CA VAL A 108 2.50 -4.82 -23.43
C VAL A 108 3.83 -5.18 -22.76
N LYS A 109 4.38 -4.26 -21.97
CA LYS A 109 5.57 -4.55 -21.18
C LYS A 109 5.31 -5.67 -20.18
N LEU A 110 4.19 -5.61 -19.46
CA LEU A 110 3.82 -6.60 -18.45
C LEU A 110 3.78 -8.02 -19.03
N ALA A 111 3.19 -8.21 -20.24
CA ALA A 111 3.20 -9.50 -20.91
C ALA A 111 4.62 -10.00 -21.19
N LYS A 112 5.45 -9.12 -21.75
CA LYS A 112 6.84 -9.43 -22.05
C LYS A 112 7.61 -9.76 -20.77
N SER A 113 7.44 -8.95 -19.73
CA SER A 113 8.14 -9.14 -18.46
C SER A 113 7.74 -10.42 -17.73
N ILE A 114 6.46 -10.84 -17.82
CA ILE A 114 6.02 -12.12 -17.26
C ILE A 114 6.65 -13.29 -18.03
N VAL A 115 6.66 -13.23 -19.37
CA VAL A 115 7.21 -14.30 -20.22
C VAL A 115 8.74 -14.41 -20.10
N GLU A 116 9.42 -13.27 -20.05
CA GLU A 116 10.88 -13.19 -19.99
C GLU A 116 11.41 -13.08 -18.55
N GLU A 117 10.52 -13.08 -17.56
CA GLU A 117 10.81 -12.98 -16.12
C GLU A 117 11.65 -11.73 -15.78
N TYR A 118 11.37 -10.62 -16.44
CA TYR A 118 12.01 -9.36 -16.09
C TYR A 118 11.50 -8.86 -14.75
N THR A 119 12.39 -8.87 -13.77
CA THR A 119 12.08 -8.50 -12.40
C THR A 119 12.92 -7.34 -11.92
N ALA A 120 12.38 -6.59 -10.97
CA ALA A 120 13.09 -5.62 -10.16
C ALA A 120 12.91 -5.95 -8.67
N PRO A 121 13.80 -5.47 -7.80
CA PRO A 121 13.57 -5.55 -6.36
C PRO A 121 12.23 -4.95 -5.97
N LEU A 122 11.54 -5.57 -5.03
CA LEU A 122 10.38 -5.00 -4.36
C LEU A 122 10.78 -4.57 -2.96
N ASN A 123 10.62 -3.30 -2.69
CA ASN A 123 10.92 -2.67 -1.41
C ASN A 123 9.62 -2.43 -0.66
N LEU A 124 9.63 -2.62 0.66
CA LEU A 124 8.46 -2.50 1.53
C LEU A 124 8.80 -1.67 2.76
N THR A 125 7.78 -1.04 3.35
CA THR A 125 7.94 -0.42 4.67
C THR A 125 7.44 -1.39 5.73
N LYS A 126 8.33 -1.86 6.60
CA LYS A 126 8.00 -2.71 7.75
C LYS A 126 7.53 -1.84 8.91
N LEU A 127 6.38 -2.16 9.46
CA LEU A 127 5.89 -1.60 10.72
C LEU A 127 6.20 -2.60 11.84
N THR A 128 6.70 -2.09 12.97
CA THR A 128 6.99 -2.90 14.17
C THR A 128 6.46 -2.20 15.40
N TRP A 129 5.59 -2.88 16.15
CA TRP A 129 5.05 -2.38 17.43
C TRP A 129 5.89 -2.89 18.61
N PRO A 130 5.81 -2.24 19.78
CA PRO A 130 6.54 -2.65 20.96
C PRO A 130 6.22 -4.06 21.48
N ASP A 131 5.04 -4.58 21.12
CA ASP A 131 4.62 -5.95 21.46
C ASP A 131 5.22 -7.03 20.53
N GLY A 132 6.05 -6.62 19.58
CA GLY A 132 6.72 -7.50 18.62
C GLY A 132 5.89 -7.80 17.34
N ARG A 133 4.63 -7.34 17.26
CA ARG A 133 3.85 -7.45 16.01
C ARG A 133 4.55 -6.72 14.88
N THR A 134 4.50 -7.30 13.70
CA THR A 134 5.01 -6.69 12.49
C THR A 134 3.96 -6.72 11.38
N HIS A 135 4.06 -5.76 10.46
CA HIS A 135 3.24 -5.70 9.26
C HIS A 135 4.01 -5.00 8.14
N TYR A 136 3.59 -5.15 6.88
CA TYR A 136 4.28 -4.53 5.74
C TYR A 136 3.32 -3.67 4.93
N ALA A 137 3.74 -2.43 4.64
CA ALA A 137 3.09 -1.59 3.65
C ALA A 137 3.76 -1.79 2.30
N LEU A 138 2.95 -2.14 1.30
CA LEU A 138 3.39 -2.32 -0.08
C LEU A 138 3.34 -1.01 -0.87
N ASN A 139 2.47 -0.10 -0.44
CA ASN A 139 2.40 1.27 -0.97
C ASN A 139 2.96 2.27 0.04
N MET A 140 2.20 2.48 1.12
CA MET A 140 2.40 3.62 2.00
C MET A 140 1.79 3.37 3.38
N VAL A 141 2.46 3.87 4.40
CA VAL A 141 1.92 3.98 5.76
C VAL A 141 1.29 5.35 5.92
N GLY A 142 0.08 5.40 6.47
CA GLY A 142 -0.60 6.63 6.87
C GLY A 142 -0.83 6.68 8.38
N GLY A 143 -0.79 7.90 8.93
CA GLY A 143 -1.09 8.11 10.34
C GLY A 143 -1.92 9.36 10.59
N ALA A 144 -2.52 9.44 11.77
CA ALA A 144 -3.40 10.51 12.22
C ALA A 144 -4.68 10.61 11.36
N LEU A 145 -4.91 11.69 10.60
CA LEU A 145 -6.13 11.92 9.84
C LEU A 145 -6.43 10.78 8.85
N ASP A 146 -5.46 10.34 8.10
CA ASP A 146 -5.67 9.29 7.08
C ASP A 146 -6.11 7.98 7.71
N ALA A 147 -5.41 7.53 8.74
CA ALA A 147 -5.80 6.32 9.48
C ALA A 147 -7.16 6.48 10.18
N ALA A 148 -7.49 7.67 10.67
CA ALA A 148 -8.80 7.94 11.25
C ALA A 148 -9.91 7.90 10.19
N VAL A 149 -9.66 8.37 8.98
CA VAL A 149 -10.58 8.23 7.84
C VAL A 149 -10.82 6.76 7.51
N VAL A 150 -9.76 5.98 7.35
CA VAL A 150 -9.83 4.53 7.09
C VAL A 150 -10.64 3.81 8.18
N PHE A 151 -10.35 4.08 9.45
CA PHE A 151 -11.06 3.50 10.58
C PHE A 151 -12.57 3.85 10.58
N ASN A 152 -12.92 5.10 10.27
CA ASN A 152 -14.32 5.54 10.20
C ASN A 152 -15.07 4.93 9.01
N LEU A 153 -14.38 4.72 7.88
CA LEU A 153 -14.95 4.12 6.69
C LEU A 153 -15.25 2.63 6.88
N ARG A 154 -14.42 1.90 7.60
CA ARG A 154 -14.69 0.48 7.94
C ARG A 154 -15.95 0.30 8.79
N LYS A 155 -16.30 1.30 9.62
CA LYS A 155 -17.53 1.28 10.43
C LYS A 155 -18.77 1.66 9.63
N ALA A 156 -18.62 2.20 8.43
CA ALA A 156 -19.75 2.63 7.59
C ALA A 156 -20.18 1.46 6.69
N SER A 157 -21.32 0.86 6.96
CA SER A 157 -21.94 -0.24 6.19
C SER A 157 -22.53 0.22 4.85
N PHE A 158 -21.87 1.08 4.09
CA PHE A 158 -22.42 1.64 2.85
C PHE A 158 -21.64 1.17 1.62
N SER A 159 -22.36 0.65 0.63
CA SER A 159 -21.83 0.38 -0.71
C SER A 159 -21.74 1.68 -1.52
N ILE A 160 -20.81 2.55 -1.19
CA ILE A 160 -20.54 3.80 -1.92
C ILE A 160 -19.29 3.61 -2.79
N PRO A 161 -19.28 4.11 -4.03
CA PRO A 161 -18.07 4.10 -4.86
C PRO A 161 -16.88 4.74 -4.14
N SER A 162 -15.69 4.15 -4.26
CA SER A 162 -14.47 4.55 -3.52
C SER A 162 -14.09 6.01 -3.74
N TRP A 163 -14.36 6.58 -4.91
CA TRP A 163 -14.09 7.99 -5.22
C TRP A 163 -14.94 8.99 -4.43
N ILE A 164 -16.13 8.57 -3.91
CA ILE A 164 -16.98 9.38 -3.00
C ILE A 164 -16.67 9.03 -1.54
N LEU A 165 -16.29 7.76 -1.30
CA LEU A 165 -16.15 7.22 0.04
C LEU A 165 -15.04 7.95 0.83
N TYR A 166 -13.89 8.19 0.20
CA TYR A 166 -12.77 8.88 0.84
C TYR A 166 -13.06 10.35 1.16
N PRO A 167 -13.57 11.18 0.23
CA PRO A 167 -14.02 12.55 0.55
C PRO A 167 -15.08 12.61 1.65
N TYR A 168 -16.02 11.66 1.66
CA TYR A 168 -17.03 11.57 2.72
C TYR A 168 -16.39 11.25 4.09
N GLY A 169 -15.51 10.25 4.14
CA GLY A 169 -14.79 9.89 5.36
C GLY A 169 -13.93 11.03 5.87
N LEU A 170 -13.24 11.74 4.96
CA LEU A 170 -12.44 12.91 5.28
C LEU A 170 -13.32 14.02 5.90
N LEU A 171 -14.43 14.39 5.26
CA LEU A 171 -15.35 15.40 5.78
C LEU A 171 -15.89 15.01 7.16
N LYS A 172 -16.32 13.76 7.34
CA LYS A 172 -16.83 13.24 8.61
C LYS A 172 -15.76 13.28 9.72
N THR A 173 -14.52 12.96 9.40
CA THR A 173 -13.40 12.98 10.36
C THR A 173 -13.03 14.42 10.72
N LEU A 174 -13.06 15.34 9.76
CA LEU A 174 -12.78 16.76 9.98
C LEU A 174 -13.88 17.48 10.78
N MET A 175 -15.11 16.96 10.82
CA MET A 175 -16.19 17.51 11.67
C MET A 175 -15.96 17.21 13.17
N LYS A 176 -15.10 16.26 13.51
CA LYS A 176 -14.65 15.99 14.89
C LYS A 176 -13.15 16.16 14.94
N PRO A 177 -12.65 17.40 15.05
CA PRO A 177 -11.22 17.65 15.01
C PRO A 177 -10.56 17.00 16.23
N HIS A 178 -9.84 15.93 16.00
CA HIS A 178 -8.87 15.41 16.94
C HIS A 178 -7.51 16.00 16.55
N THR A 179 -6.85 16.65 17.48
CA THR A 179 -5.46 17.03 17.34
C THR A 179 -4.61 15.91 17.94
N TRP A 180 -3.83 15.25 17.10
CA TRP A 180 -2.82 14.30 17.54
C TRP A 180 -1.53 15.05 17.79
N THR A 181 -0.90 14.78 18.93
CA THR A 181 0.42 15.30 19.27
C THR A 181 1.38 14.13 19.36
N GLY A 182 2.52 14.24 18.70
CA GLY A 182 3.51 13.17 18.71
C GLY A 182 4.91 13.65 18.44
N THR A 183 5.83 12.71 18.58
CA THR A 183 7.23 12.86 18.16
C THR A 183 7.50 11.86 17.05
N ILE A 184 7.98 12.38 15.94
CA ILE A 184 8.39 11.64 14.75
C ILE A 184 9.90 11.83 14.62
N THR A 185 10.65 10.76 14.76
CA THR A 185 12.12 10.79 14.69
C THR A 185 12.58 9.97 13.49
N THR A 186 13.37 10.57 12.63
CA THR A 186 14.12 9.93 11.55
C THR A 186 15.61 9.92 11.91
N GLU A 187 16.47 9.38 11.05
CA GLU A 187 17.93 9.42 11.23
C GLU A 187 18.47 10.86 11.26
N ASN A 188 17.79 11.78 10.58
CA ASN A 188 18.32 13.14 10.32
C ASN A 188 17.64 14.21 11.15
N GLU A 189 16.40 14.00 11.58
CA GLU A 189 15.61 15.02 12.24
C GLU A 189 14.56 14.45 13.19
N THR A 190 14.14 15.29 14.13
CA THR A 190 13.02 14.98 15.04
C THR A 190 12.01 16.11 14.96
N TYR A 191 10.77 15.75 14.67
CA TYR A 191 9.62 16.64 14.79
C TYR A 191 8.83 16.31 16.04
N THR A 192 8.56 17.30 16.88
CA THR A 192 7.62 17.15 18.01
C THR A 192 6.55 18.23 17.91
N GLY A 193 5.31 17.84 17.96
CA GLY A 193 4.18 18.78 17.87
C GLY A 193 2.88 18.16 17.40
N GLU A 194 1.96 19.03 17.03
CA GLU A 194 0.65 18.64 16.51
C GLU A 194 0.74 18.12 15.08
N LEU A 195 0.01 17.05 14.80
CA LEU A 195 -0.02 16.36 13.51
C LEU A 195 -1.42 16.45 12.90
N LEU A 196 -1.49 16.81 11.62
CA LEU A 196 -2.65 16.56 10.78
C LEU A 196 -2.58 15.16 10.20
N THR A 197 -1.46 14.83 9.55
CA THR A 197 -1.20 13.51 8.99
C THR A 197 0.32 13.24 8.90
N ILE A 198 0.68 11.97 8.87
CA ILE A 198 1.98 11.48 8.43
C ILE A 198 1.76 10.45 7.33
N GLN A 199 2.58 10.52 6.28
CA GLN A 199 2.64 9.56 5.18
C GLN A 199 4.09 9.14 5.00
N ALA A 200 4.35 7.84 4.81
CA ALA A 200 5.71 7.32 4.60
C ALA A 200 5.70 6.05 3.75
N GLY A 201 6.59 5.93 2.78
CA GLY A 201 6.69 4.70 1.97
C GLY A 201 7.40 4.88 0.65
N PHE A 202 7.43 3.79 -0.11
CA PHE A 202 8.09 3.72 -1.42
C PHE A 202 7.17 4.19 -2.56
N ALA A 203 5.85 4.02 -2.42
CA ALA A 203 4.89 4.43 -3.43
C ALA A 203 4.69 5.95 -3.44
N LYS A 204 4.32 6.47 -4.61
CA LYS A 204 4.01 7.88 -4.81
C LYS A 204 2.52 8.19 -4.65
N TYR A 205 1.67 7.18 -4.88
CA TYR A 205 0.22 7.30 -4.92
C TYR A 205 -0.44 6.50 -3.80
N CYS A 206 -1.53 7.04 -3.25
CA CYS A 206 -2.41 6.36 -2.31
C CYS A 206 -3.86 6.83 -2.49
N GLY A 207 -4.82 6.20 -1.80
CA GLY A 207 -6.20 6.67 -1.67
C GLY A 207 -6.92 6.94 -2.99
N ALA A 208 -6.77 6.05 -3.98
CA ALA A 208 -7.38 6.13 -5.30
C ALA A 208 -6.82 7.28 -6.18
N GLY A 209 -5.51 7.49 -6.14
CA GLY A 209 -4.79 8.36 -7.06
C GLY A 209 -4.30 9.68 -6.48
N MET A 210 -4.33 9.85 -5.19
CA MET A 210 -3.66 10.98 -4.53
C MET A 210 -2.14 10.86 -4.70
N TYR A 211 -1.51 11.88 -5.25
CA TYR A 211 -0.06 11.93 -5.53
C TYR A 211 0.67 12.61 -4.37
N VAL A 212 0.82 11.87 -3.27
CA VAL A 212 1.21 12.42 -1.95
C VAL A 212 2.72 12.47 -1.76
N LEU A 213 3.46 11.46 -2.21
CA LEU A 213 4.92 11.38 -2.07
C LEU A 213 5.64 11.42 -3.43
N PRO A 214 5.57 12.53 -4.18
CA PRO A 214 6.18 12.62 -5.51
C PRO A 214 7.70 12.44 -5.50
N HIS A 215 8.35 12.73 -4.39
CA HIS A 215 9.79 12.61 -4.19
C HIS A 215 10.24 11.19 -3.78
N SER A 216 9.29 10.30 -3.43
CA SER A 216 9.64 8.92 -3.09
C SER A 216 10.26 8.18 -4.28
N ARG A 217 11.31 7.40 -4.02
CA ARG A 217 12.06 6.61 -4.98
C ARG A 217 12.28 5.19 -4.47
N GLU A 218 12.61 4.28 -5.37
CA GLU A 218 12.87 2.88 -5.01
C GLU A 218 14.12 2.73 -4.12
N ASP A 219 15.12 3.57 -4.30
CA ASP A 219 16.36 3.60 -3.49
C ASP A 219 16.26 4.50 -2.26
N SER A 220 15.17 5.28 -2.12
CA SER A 220 15.05 6.31 -1.08
C SER A 220 13.59 6.62 -0.83
N PRO A 221 12.91 5.87 0.08
CA PRO A 221 11.50 6.10 0.37
C PRO A 221 11.27 7.47 1.00
N GLY A 222 10.15 8.09 0.62
CA GLY A 222 9.79 9.42 1.08
C GLY A 222 8.90 9.40 2.31
N PHE A 223 8.92 10.50 3.06
CA PHE A 223 7.91 10.80 4.07
C PHE A 223 7.37 12.22 3.93
N LEU A 224 6.18 12.44 4.46
CA LEU A 224 5.51 13.72 4.58
C LEU A 224 4.83 13.81 5.94
N ILE A 225 5.15 14.84 6.71
CA ILE A 225 4.43 15.24 7.92
C ILE A 225 3.69 16.54 7.60
N MET A 226 2.38 16.59 7.81
CA MET A 226 1.59 17.80 7.69
C MET A 226 1.19 18.30 9.07
N LYS A 227 1.49 19.58 9.33
CA LYS A 227 1.02 20.28 10.53
C LYS A 227 -0.46 20.66 10.38
N PRO A 228 -1.24 20.79 11.47
CA PRO A 228 -2.63 21.19 11.45
C PRO A 228 -2.86 22.54 10.75
N LYS A 229 -4.01 22.64 10.08
CA LYS A 229 -4.48 23.85 9.41
C LYS A 229 -5.94 24.12 9.69
N LYS A 230 -6.38 25.36 9.51
CA LYS A 230 -7.80 25.68 9.51
C LYS A 230 -8.53 24.93 8.39
N LEU A 231 -9.70 24.36 8.68
CA LEU A 231 -10.50 23.53 7.78
C LEU A 231 -10.70 24.14 6.39
N LEU A 232 -11.03 25.44 6.32
CA LEU A 232 -11.17 26.15 5.05
C LEU A 232 -9.90 26.08 4.18
N LYS A 233 -8.72 26.24 4.79
CA LYS A 233 -7.46 26.12 4.04
C LYS A 233 -7.19 24.71 3.51
N LEU A 234 -7.60 23.67 4.26
CA LEU A 234 -7.52 22.28 3.82
C LEU A 234 -8.37 22.04 2.58
N LEU A 235 -9.62 22.54 2.57
CA LEU A 235 -10.54 22.39 1.43
C LEU A 235 -9.96 23.05 0.16
N PHE A 236 -9.40 24.27 0.26
CA PHE A 236 -8.76 24.94 -0.87
C PHE A 236 -7.47 24.25 -1.36
N GLN A 237 -6.84 23.45 -0.52
CA GLN A 237 -5.60 22.72 -0.86
C GLN A 237 -5.84 21.31 -1.37
N THR A 238 -7.08 20.84 -1.39
CA THR A 238 -7.43 19.50 -1.94
C THR A 238 -6.82 19.22 -3.31
N PRO A 239 -6.79 20.16 -4.30
CA PRO A 239 -6.13 19.91 -5.57
C PRO A 239 -4.63 19.59 -5.46
N SER A 240 -3.94 20.12 -4.42
CA SER A 240 -2.51 19.86 -4.23
C SER A 240 -2.19 18.41 -3.86
N ILE A 241 -3.17 17.68 -3.33
CA ILE A 241 -3.07 16.26 -3.00
C ILE A 241 -2.93 15.41 -4.27
N TYR A 242 -3.59 15.82 -5.36
CA TYR A 242 -3.61 15.06 -6.61
C TYR A 242 -2.50 15.45 -7.61
N ASN A 243 -1.90 16.62 -7.46
CA ASN A 243 -0.89 17.13 -8.39
C ASN A 243 0.54 17.13 -7.82
N GLY A 244 0.76 16.52 -6.66
CA GLY A 244 2.07 16.39 -6.01
C GLY A 244 2.62 17.67 -5.39
N LYS A 245 1.82 18.76 -5.33
CA LYS A 245 2.26 20.04 -4.75
C LYS A 245 2.09 20.12 -3.24
N LEU A 246 1.53 19.08 -2.62
CA LEU A 246 1.31 19.03 -1.17
C LEU A 246 2.62 19.20 -0.39
N ILE A 247 3.71 18.64 -0.89
CA ILE A 247 5.05 18.71 -0.29
C ILE A 247 5.66 20.12 -0.27
N HIS A 248 5.14 21.05 -1.07
CA HIS A 248 5.65 22.43 -1.12
C HIS A 248 4.88 23.40 -0.21
N HIS A 249 3.91 22.90 0.54
CA HIS A 249 3.22 23.73 1.52
C HIS A 249 4.12 24.04 2.72
N LYS A 250 4.02 25.25 3.27
CA LYS A 250 4.83 25.69 4.41
C LYS A 250 4.62 24.88 5.69
N GLU A 251 3.50 24.14 5.79
CA GLU A 251 3.17 23.27 6.90
C GLU A 251 3.62 21.82 6.66
N ALA A 252 4.18 21.52 5.48
CA ALA A 252 4.76 20.24 5.15
C ALA A 252 6.21 20.16 5.63
N ILE A 253 6.55 19.03 6.22
CA ILE A 253 7.93 18.59 6.48
C ILE A 253 8.08 17.30 5.65
N THR A 254 9.09 17.25 4.82
CA THR A 254 9.31 16.13 3.90
C THR A 254 10.78 15.74 3.87
N GLY A 255 11.02 14.49 3.61
CA GLY A 255 12.37 13.95 3.49
C GLY A 255 12.35 12.50 3.05
N HIS A 256 13.47 11.86 3.23
CA HIS A 256 13.65 10.43 3.00
C HIS A 256 14.00 9.75 4.33
N PHE A 257 13.79 8.43 4.40
CA PHE A 257 14.03 7.69 5.64
C PHE A 257 14.55 6.28 5.37
N GLU A 258 15.29 5.76 6.33
CA GLU A 258 15.54 4.34 6.53
C GLU A 258 14.72 3.83 7.72
N VAL A 259 14.62 4.65 8.78
CA VAL A 259 13.82 4.37 9.97
C VAL A 259 13.00 5.61 10.34
N ILE A 260 11.76 5.40 10.75
CA ILE A 260 10.94 6.42 11.43
C ILE A 260 10.39 5.83 12.72
N ASP A 261 10.67 6.46 13.85
CA ASP A 261 9.99 6.17 15.11
C ASP A 261 8.84 7.16 15.31
N ILE A 262 7.63 6.62 15.49
CA ILE A 262 6.40 7.41 15.73
C ILE A 262 5.94 7.14 17.16
N SER A 263 5.94 8.17 17.99
CA SER A 263 5.38 8.14 19.34
C SER A 263 4.31 9.21 19.53
N HIS A 264 3.54 9.12 20.61
CA HIS A 264 2.47 10.08 20.89
C HIS A 264 2.59 10.67 22.29
N SER A 265 1.99 11.85 22.44
CA SER A 265 1.73 12.48 23.73
C SER A 265 0.21 12.72 23.83
N GLY A 266 -0.44 12.08 24.79
CA GLY A 266 -1.89 12.11 24.95
C GLY A 266 -2.61 11.05 24.09
N ILE A 267 -3.41 11.46 23.11
CA ILE A 267 -4.21 10.54 22.29
C ILE A 267 -3.29 9.74 21.36
N PRO A 268 -3.35 8.38 21.38
CA PRO A 268 -2.56 7.56 20.47
C PRO A 268 -2.86 7.90 19.01
N ILE A 269 -1.82 8.02 18.19
CA ILE A 269 -1.91 8.32 16.77
C ILE A 269 -2.39 7.05 16.04
N PRO A 270 -3.54 7.06 15.38
CA PRO A 270 -3.98 5.92 14.58
C PRO A 270 -3.04 5.70 13.40
N ILE A 271 -2.80 4.43 13.06
CA ILE A 271 -1.86 3.99 12.00
C ILE A 271 -2.60 3.05 11.05
N GLU A 272 -2.40 3.28 9.77
CA GLU A 272 -2.88 2.43 8.68
C GLU A 272 -1.73 2.07 7.74
N ALA A 273 -1.90 1.05 6.92
CA ALA A 273 -1.06 0.78 5.77
C ALA A 273 -1.92 0.32 4.59
N ASP A 274 -1.71 0.93 3.43
CA ASP A 274 -2.38 0.60 2.17
C ASP A 274 -3.92 0.64 2.25
N GLY A 275 -4.49 1.45 3.15
CA GLY A 275 -5.92 1.54 3.40
C GLY A 275 -6.45 0.56 4.46
N GLU A 276 -5.58 -0.14 5.18
CA GLU A 276 -5.92 -1.08 6.23
C GLU A 276 -5.54 -0.51 7.61
N PHE A 277 -6.52 -0.29 8.51
CA PHE A 277 -6.25 0.17 9.87
C PHE A 277 -5.56 -0.93 10.68
N LEU A 278 -4.37 -0.64 11.22
CA LEU A 278 -3.50 -1.62 11.87
C LEU A 278 -3.36 -1.42 13.39
N GLY A 279 -3.76 -0.28 13.91
CA GLY A 279 -3.63 0.04 15.33
C GLY A 279 -3.21 1.48 15.58
N THR A 280 -2.43 1.69 16.63
CA THR A 280 -1.99 3.02 17.04
C THR A 280 -0.49 3.06 17.33
N SER A 281 0.07 4.27 17.42
CA SER A 281 1.42 4.50 17.95
C SER A 281 1.54 4.04 19.43
N PRO A 282 2.75 3.74 19.95
CA PRO A 282 4.02 3.87 19.25
C PRO A 282 4.24 2.78 18.22
N VAL A 283 4.92 3.13 17.12
CA VAL A 283 5.28 2.21 16.04
C VAL A 283 6.59 2.67 15.38
N LYS A 284 7.41 1.72 15.00
CA LYS A 284 8.62 1.93 14.21
C LYS A 284 8.35 1.53 12.76
N LEU A 285 8.72 2.39 11.82
CA LEU A 285 8.75 2.12 10.39
C LEU A 285 10.18 1.88 9.96
N THR A 286 10.43 0.84 9.18
CA THR A 286 11.76 0.52 8.64
C THR A 286 11.66 0.30 7.15
N ALA A 287 12.49 0.96 6.37
CA ALA A 287 12.64 0.72 4.95
C ALA A 287 13.34 -0.62 4.72
N CYS A 288 12.68 -1.55 4.05
CA CYS A 288 13.21 -2.87 3.74
C CYS A 288 13.42 -2.98 2.24
N PHE A 289 14.67 -3.16 1.81
CA PHE A 289 15.05 -3.17 0.40
C PHE A 289 15.19 -4.60 -0.13
N GLY A 290 14.67 -4.83 -1.33
CA GLY A 290 14.85 -6.09 -2.06
C GLY A 290 14.25 -7.31 -1.35
N VAL A 291 13.22 -7.12 -0.53
CA VAL A 291 12.63 -8.22 0.28
C VAL A 291 11.89 -9.25 -0.56
N MET A 292 11.35 -8.84 -1.70
CA MET A 292 10.78 -9.70 -2.74
C MET A 292 11.23 -9.19 -4.12
N LYS A 293 10.74 -9.82 -5.18
CA LYS A 293 10.87 -9.35 -6.56
C LYS A 293 9.49 -8.96 -7.10
N ARG A 294 9.46 -7.99 -7.99
CA ARG A 294 8.26 -7.62 -8.74
C ARG A 294 8.52 -7.69 -10.25
N ILE A 295 7.48 -8.00 -11.00
CA ILE A 295 7.49 -7.89 -12.47
C ILE A 295 7.47 -6.41 -12.87
N VAL A 296 8.28 -6.01 -13.87
CA VAL A 296 8.48 -4.62 -14.32
C VAL A 296 8.16 -4.43 -15.80
#